data_c6c1473ce817bf5dee9000e47386d225
#
_entry.id   c6c1473ce817bf5dee9000e47386d225
#
_cell.length_a   1.000
_cell.length_b   1.000
_cell.length_c   1.000
_cell.angle_alpha   90.00
_cell.angle_beta   90.00
_cell.angle_gamma   90.00
#
_symmetry.space_group_name_H-M   'P 1'
#
loop_
_entity.id
_entity.type
_entity.pdbx_description
1 polymer ?
#
loop_
_entity_poly.entity_id
_entity_poly.type
_entity_poly.pdbx_seq_one_letter_code
_entity_poly.pdbx_strand_id
1 'polypeptide(L)'
;IKICEVLFNTHKTFHFTINELVKRISKSTNDKISLATVYNTVHAFKNKGYLKEIPINSDQSYFDTNTSHHHHFYDETQKDLIDIDDADVEPVKINTRIPGKKIKSVEVLVKVEDDKS
;
A
#
# COMPACT_ATOMS: atom_id res chain seq x y z
N ILE A 1 -12.33 -11.05 -14.25
CA ILE A 1 -12.87 -10.64 -12.96
C ILE A 1 -12.68 -9.14 -12.78
N LYS A 2 -13.72 -8.45 -12.34
CA LYS A 2 -13.70 -6.97 -12.22
C LYS A 2 -12.61 -6.43 -11.32
N ILE A 3 -12.30 -7.12 -10.23
CA ILE A 3 -11.22 -6.69 -9.34
C ILE A 3 -9.88 -6.66 -10.08
N CYS A 4 -9.59 -7.71 -10.85
CA CYS A 4 -8.36 -7.76 -11.65
C CYS A 4 -8.31 -6.63 -12.69
N GLU A 5 -9.43 -6.35 -13.35
CA GLU A 5 -9.50 -5.28 -14.33
C GLU A 5 -9.20 -3.92 -13.71
N VAL A 6 -9.78 -3.65 -12.54
CA VAL A 6 -9.54 -2.39 -11.83
C VAL A 6 -8.09 -2.27 -11.39
N LEU A 7 -7.49 -3.36 -10.88
CA LEU A 7 -6.14 -3.32 -10.34
C LEU A 7 -5.05 -3.33 -11.39
N PHE A 8 -5.20 -4.15 -12.43
CA PHE A 8 -4.08 -4.47 -13.32
C PHE A 8 -4.27 -4.02 -14.76
N ASN A 9 -5.47 -3.59 -15.15
CA ASN A 9 -5.72 -3.11 -16.50
C ASN A 9 -5.53 -1.59 -16.58
N THR A 10 -4.37 -1.13 -16.15
CA THR A 10 -3.98 0.27 -16.17
C THR A 10 -2.49 0.38 -16.47
N HIS A 11 -2.08 1.47 -17.10
CA HIS A 11 -0.68 1.74 -17.42
C HIS A 11 0.11 2.31 -16.24
N LYS A 12 -0.58 2.73 -15.19
CA LYS A 12 0.04 3.35 -14.01
C LYS A 12 -0.16 2.49 -12.77
N THR A 13 0.87 2.39 -11.96
CA THR A 13 0.75 1.81 -10.62
C THR A 13 -0.01 2.79 -9.71
N PHE A 14 -0.70 2.26 -8.73
CA PHE A 14 -1.43 3.08 -7.77
C PHE A 14 -1.56 2.32 -6.44
N HIS A 15 -1.82 3.07 -5.38
CA HIS A 15 -2.10 2.50 -4.07
C HIS A 15 -3.55 2.80 -3.66
N PHE A 16 -4.08 1.97 -2.78
CA PHE A 16 -5.49 2.05 -2.40
C PHE A 16 -5.70 1.39 -1.03
N THR A 17 -6.76 1.81 -0.33
CA THR A 17 -7.30 1.03 0.78
C THR A 17 -8.38 0.10 0.24
N ILE A 18 -8.73 -0.93 1.01
CA ILE A 18 -9.80 -1.86 0.59
C ILE A 18 -11.13 -1.12 0.42
N ASN A 19 -11.44 -0.18 1.32
CA ASN A 19 -12.67 0.62 1.20
C ASN A 19 -12.70 1.46 -0.08
N GLU A 20 -11.58 2.06 -0.45
CA GLU A 20 -11.47 2.82 -1.71
C GLU A 20 -11.68 1.91 -2.91
N LEU A 21 -11.12 0.69 -2.87
CA LEU A 21 -11.29 -0.28 -3.96
C LEU A 21 -12.74 -0.73 -4.10
N VAL A 22 -13.43 -0.99 -2.99
CA VAL A 22 -14.86 -1.35 -3.00
C VAL A 22 -15.67 -0.24 -3.68
N LYS A 23 -15.44 1.01 -3.31
CA LYS A 23 -16.15 2.15 -3.93
C LYS A 23 -15.88 2.25 -5.42
N ARG A 24 -14.62 2.04 -5.83
CA ARG A 24 -14.21 2.14 -7.23
C ARG A 24 -14.86 1.05 -8.08
N ILE A 25 -14.90 -0.18 -7.58
CA ILE A 25 -15.54 -1.30 -8.27
C ILE A 25 -17.06 -1.06 -8.38
N SER A 26 -17.71 -0.63 -7.31
CA SER A 26 -19.14 -0.36 -7.30
C SER A 26 -19.54 0.72 -8.31
N LYS A 27 -18.71 1.74 -8.48
CA LYS A 27 -18.95 2.79 -9.47
C LYS A 27 -18.81 2.31 -10.90
N SER A 28 -17.85 1.41 -11.15
CA SER A 28 -17.55 0.98 -12.52
C SER A 28 -18.49 -0.11 -13.03
N THR A 29 -19.19 -0.83 -12.16
CA THR A 29 -19.97 -2.02 -12.53
C THR A 29 -21.45 -1.92 -12.22
N ASN A 30 -21.87 -0.95 -11.43
CA ASN A 30 -23.22 -0.86 -10.84
C ASN A 30 -23.62 -2.09 -10.00
N ASP A 31 -22.73 -3.03 -9.84
CA ASP A 31 -22.94 -4.20 -8.99
C ASP A 31 -22.41 -3.93 -7.60
N LYS A 32 -23.12 -4.43 -6.60
CA LYS A 32 -22.61 -4.40 -5.23
C LYS A 32 -21.65 -5.56 -5.05
N ILE A 33 -20.44 -5.24 -4.64
CA ILE A 33 -19.47 -6.25 -4.24
C ILE A 33 -19.27 -6.17 -2.73
N SER A 34 -19.19 -7.33 -2.06
CA SER A 34 -19.03 -7.33 -0.62
C SER A 34 -17.61 -6.97 -0.22
N LEU A 35 -17.50 -6.29 0.92
CA LEU A 35 -16.21 -5.95 1.51
C LEU A 35 -15.38 -7.21 1.75
N ALA A 36 -16.00 -8.29 2.23
CA ALA A 36 -15.31 -9.56 2.49
C ALA A 36 -14.71 -10.15 1.22
N THR A 37 -15.42 -10.10 0.10
CA THR A 37 -14.91 -10.60 -1.18
C THR A 37 -13.69 -9.81 -1.63
N VAL A 38 -13.75 -8.48 -1.57
CA VAL A 38 -12.62 -7.63 -1.94
C VAL A 38 -11.43 -7.88 -1.01
N TYR A 39 -11.67 -7.94 0.30
CA TYR A 39 -10.64 -8.23 1.29
C TYR A 39 -9.90 -9.53 0.98
N ASN A 40 -10.67 -10.62 0.78
CA ASN A 40 -10.07 -11.94 0.52
C ASN A 40 -9.29 -11.96 -0.79
N THR A 41 -9.79 -11.30 -1.82
CA THR A 41 -9.12 -11.25 -3.13
C THR A 41 -7.83 -10.44 -3.06
N VAL A 42 -7.86 -9.28 -2.40
CA VAL A 42 -6.68 -8.42 -2.23
C VAL A 42 -5.59 -9.17 -1.45
N HIS A 43 -5.97 -9.84 -0.36
CA HIS A 43 -5.00 -10.60 0.44
C HIS A 43 -4.43 -11.79 -0.33
N ALA A 44 -5.23 -12.44 -1.19
CA ALA A 44 -4.72 -13.51 -2.05
C ALA A 44 -3.68 -12.97 -3.04
N PHE A 45 -3.92 -11.82 -3.65
CA PHE A 45 -2.96 -11.18 -4.54
C PHE A 45 -1.68 -10.75 -3.81
N LYS A 46 -1.83 -10.20 -2.61
CA LYS A 46 -0.67 -9.85 -1.78
C LYS A 46 0.18 -11.08 -1.49
N ASN A 47 -0.46 -12.19 -1.09
CA ASN A 47 0.25 -13.42 -0.74
C ASN A 47 0.98 -14.02 -1.93
N LYS A 48 0.52 -13.77 -3.15
CA LYS A 48 1.19 -14.21 -4.39
C LYS A 48 2.22 -13.21 -4.92
N GLY A 49 2.40 -12.08 -4.24
CA GLY A 49 3.38 -11.07 -4.65
C GLY A 49 2.92 -10.08 -5.70
N TYR A 50 1.63 -10.05 -6.03
CA TYR A 50 1.09 -9.10 -7.01
C TYR A 50 0.75 -7.75 -6.43
N LEU A 51 0.62 -7.68 -5.11
CA LEU A 51 0.37 -6.45 -4.38
C LEU A 51 1.31 -6.39 -3.18
N LYS A 52 1.66 -5.18 -2.79
CA LYS A 52 2.44 -4.92 -1.60
C LYS A 52 1.55 -4.25 -0.55
N GLU A 53 1.58 -4.75 0.67
CA GLU A 53 0.85 -4.14 1.78
C GLU A 53 1.73 -3.13 2.50
N ILE A 54 1.18 -1.95 2.79
CA ILE A 54 1.82 -0.88 3.55
C ILE A 54 0.98 -0.64 4.79
N PRO A 55 1.33 -1.24 5.93
CA PRO A 55 0.57 -1.05 7.17
C PRO A 55 0.73 0.37 7.69
N ILE A 56 -0.37 1.03 7.99
CA ILE A 56 -0.38 2.37 8.59
C ILE A 56 -0.50 2.26 10.11
N ASN A 57 -1.45 1.43 10.57
CA ASN A 57 -1.65 1.14 11.98
C ASN A 57 -2.27 -0.26 12.11
N SER A 58 -2.70 -0.65 13.30
CA SER A 58 -3.26 -1.99 13.53
C SER A 58 -4.54 -2.27 12.75
N ASP A 59 -5.26 -1.23 12.34
CA ASP A 59 -6.58 -1.37 11.71
C ASP A 59 -6.60 -0.97 10.24
N GLN A 60 -5.52 -0.39 9.72
CA GLN A 60 -5.52 0.19 8.39
C GLN A 60 -4.24 -0.13 7.63
N SER A 61 -4.40 -0.56 6.39
CA SER A 61 -3.30 -0.76 5.45
C SER A 61 -3.66 -0.19 4.09
N TYR A 62 -2.64 0.25 3.36
CA TYR A 62 -2.73 0.48 1.93
C TYR A 62 -2.16 -0.72 1.19
N PHE A 63 -2.60 -0.90 -0.04
CA PHE A 63 -2.05 -1.91 -0.96
C PHE A 63 -1.59 -1.18 -2.21
N ASP A 64 -0.45 -1.59 -2.74
CA ASP A 64 0.18 -0.93 -3.87
C ASP A 64 0.40 -1.94 -4.99
N THR A 65 0.01 -1.61 -6.20
CA THR A 65 0.30 -2.42 -7.38
C THR A 65 1.76 -2.31 -7.79
N ASN A 66 2.46 -1.27 -7.32
CA ASN A 66 3.90 -1.18 -7.45
C ASN A 66 4.55 -1.98 -6.33
N THR A 67 5.10 -3.14 -6.67
CA THR A 67 5.72 -4.05 -5.69
C THR A 67 7.21 -3.76 -5.45
N SER A 68 7.77 -2.75 -6.10
CA SER A 68 9.15 -2.34 -5.85
C SER A 68 9.28 -1.75 -4.45
N HIS A 69 10.50 -1.80 -3.89
CA HIS A 69 10.76 -1.22 -2.58
C HIS A 69 10.85 0.30 -2.70
N HIS A 70 9.99 1.01 -1.98
CA HIS A 70 10.03 2.46 -1.91
C HIS A 70 9.47 2.92 -0.56
N HIS A 71 9.72 4.18 -0.24
CA HIS A 71 9.33 4.76 1.02
C HIS A 71 8.10 5.64 0.85
N HIS A 72 7.42 5.95 1.94
CA HIS A 72 6.18 6.71 1.89
C HIS A 72 6.09 7.74 3.01
N PHE A 73 5.43 8.86 2.72
CA PHE A 73 4.80 9.69 3.73
C PHE A 73 3.36 9.25 3.92
N TYR A 74 2.88 9.29 5.14
CA TYR A 74 1.44 9.21 5.41
C TYR A 74 1.00 10.51 6.08
N ASP A 75 0.14 11.27 5.39
CA ASP A 75 -0.42 12.51 5.91
C ASP A 75 -1.62 12.16 6.79
N GLU A 76 -1.46 12.30 8.10
CA GLU A 76 -2.51 11.97 9.06
C GLU A 76 -3.67 12.97 9.02
N THR A 77 -3.41 14.21 8.61
CA THR A 77 -4.44 15.24 8.49
C THR A 77 -5.34 14.99 7.28
N GLN A 78 -4.74 14.76 6.12
CA GLN A 78 -5.47 14.54 4.88
C GLN A 78 -5.83 13.06 4.64
N LYS A 79 -5.24 12.15 5.42
CA LYS A 79 -5.38 10.70 5.28
C LYS A 79 -4.99 10.25 3.89
N ASP A 80 -3.78 10.62 3.49
CA ASP A 80 -3.26 10.34 2.16
C ASP A 80 -1.86 9.73 2.24
N LEU A 81 -1.61 8.74 1.38
CA LEU A 81 -0.32 8.08 1.26
C LEU A 81 0.42 8.68 0.07
N ILE A 82 1.65 9.12 0.29
CA ILE A 82 2.45 9.82 -0.70
C ILE A 82 3.78 9.10 -0.86
N ASP A 83 4.15 8.77 -2.09
CA ASP A 83 5.43 8.13 -2.37
C ASP A 83 6.58 9.11 -2.15
N ILE A 84 7.67 8.62 -1.55
CA ILE A 84 8.92 9.37 -1.42
C ILE A 84 9.88 8.85 -2.48
N ASP A 85 10.47 9.77 -3.26
CA ASP A 85 11.50 9.41 -4.21
C ASP A 85 12.71 8.82 -3.47
N ASP A 86 13.24 7.71 -3.98
CA ASP A 86 14.41 7.04 -3.38
C ASP A 86 15.61 7.99 -3.20
N ALA A 87 15.75 8.96 -4.10
CA ALA A 87 16.81 9.96 -4.00
C ALA A 87 16.68 10.86 -2.77
N ASP A 88 15.50 10.97 -2.20
CA ASP A 88 15.22 11.83 -1.05
C ASP A 88 15.33 11.11 0.30
N VAL A 89 15.70 9.83 0.29
CA VAL A 89 15.90 9.03 1.50
C VAL A 89 17.29 8.43 1.46
N GLU A 90 18.11 8.76 2.45
CA GLU A 90 19.41 8.13 2.58
C GLU A 90 19.26 6.68 3.05
N PRO A 91 20.16 5.78 2.62
CA PRO A 91 20.09 4.38 3.09
C PRO A 91 20.07 4.28 4.61
N VAL A 92 19.12 3.52 5.14
CA VAL A 92 19.02 3.28 6.59
C VAL A 92 20.07 2.25 6.98
N LYS A 93 20.92 2.64 7.93
CA LYS A 93 21.99 1.77 8.42
C LYS A 93 21.53 1.05 9.68
N ILE A 94 21.51 -0.29 9.61
CA ILE A 94 21.16 -1.13 10.74
C ILE A 94 22.45 -1.73 11.30
N ASN A 95 22.74 -1.47 12.57
CA ASN A 95 24.00 -1.85 13.21
C ASN A 95 23.93 -3.18 13.97
N THR A 96 22.83 -3.89 13.87
CA THR A 96 22.66 -5.17 14.56
C THR A 96 22.14 -6.21 13.57
N ARG A 97 22.39 -7.48 13.90
CA ARG A 97 21.96 -8.61 13.07
C ARG A 97 21.30 -9.67 13.92
N ILE A 98 20.35 -10.37 13.34
CA ILE A 98 19.81 -11.59 13.92
C ILE A 98 20.62 -12.75 13.36
N PRO A 99 21.27 -13.58 14.21
CA PRO A 99 22.08 -14.70 13.73
C PRO A 99 21.31 -15.60 12.77
N GLY A 100 21.93 -15.96 11.64
CA GLY A 100 21.32 -16.80 10.63
C GLY A 100 20.31 -16.12 9.73
N LYS A 101 20.13 -14.81 9.85
CA LYS A 101 19.19 -14.03 9.04
C LYS A 101 19.91 -12.95 8.25
N LYS A 102 19.33 -12.58 7.13
CA LYS A 102 19.80 -11.42 6.34
C LYS A 102 18.64 -10.43 6.20
N ILE A 103 18.97 -9.15 6.13
CA ILE A 103 17.96 -8.11 5.89
C ILE A 103 17.49 -8.24 4.45
N LYS A 104 16.19 -8.44 4.27
CA LYS A 104 15.58 -8.52 2.95
C LYS A 104 15.26 -7.14 2.40
N SER A 105 14.72 -6.27 3.24
CA SER A 105 14.37 -4.91 2.86
C SER A 105 14.21 -4.04 4.10
N VAL A 106 14.37 -2.74 3.90
CA VAL A 106 14.07 -1.71 4.90
C VAL A 106 13.15 -0.70 4.22
N GLU A 107 12.00 -0.47 4.80
CA GLU A 107 11.01 0.47 4.28
C GLU A 107 10.69 1.48 5.35
N VAL A 108 10.61 2.75 4.95
CA VAL A 108 10.37 3.86 5.87
C VAL A 108 8.98 4.41 5.61
N LEU A 109 8.19 4.51 6.67
CA LEU A 109 6.92 5.21 6.65
C LEU A 109 7.04 6.41 7.57
N VAL A 110 6.95 7.60 7.00
CA VAL A 110 7.03 8.84 7.76
C VAL A 110 5.62 9.41 7.91
N LYS A 111 5.16 9.49 9.13
CA LYS A 111 3.84 10.07 9.41
C LYS A 111 3.98 11.57 9.58
N VAL A 112 3.18 12.32 8.84
CA VAL A 112 3.18 13.78 8.89
C VAL A 112 1.79 14.29 9.26
N GLU A 113 1.74 15.48 9.81
CA GLU A 113 0.49 16.18 10.14
C GLU A 113 0.67 17.65 9.84
N ASP A 114 -0.44 18.37 9.73
CA ASP A 114 -0.36 19.79 9.45
C ASP A 114 0.43 20.52 10.54
N ASP A 115 1.35 21.38 10.11
CA ASP A 115 2.12 22.23 11.01
C ASP A 115 1.28 23.44 11.36
N LYS A 116 0.86 23.51 12.62
CA LYS A 116 -0.01 24.60 13.12
C LYS A 116 0.76 25.68 13.88
N SER A 117 2.08 25.62 13.86
CA SER A 117 2.92 26.59 14.56
C SER A 117 2.91 27.97 13.87
#